data_638ea4dcb2a4f7ad99a1b51025b3bcf5
#
_entry.id   638ea4dcb2a4f7ad99a1b51025b3bcf5
#
_cell.length_a   1.000
_cell.length_b   1.000
_cell.length_c   1.000
_cell.angle_alpha   90.00
_cell.angle_beta   90.00
_cell.angle_gamma   90.00
#
_symmetry.space_group_name_H-M   'P 1'
#
loop_
_entity.id
_entity.type
_entity.pdbx_description
1 polymer ?
#
loop_
_entity_poly.entity_id
_entity_poly.type
_entity_poly.pdbx_seq_one_letter_code
_entity_poly.pdbx_strand_id
1 'polypeptide(L)'
;MNQQSKKSLSIVSPSEISPSEISPSEIVRPIFIIEDDPDFAEIYQKHLQCNFSEIPVRIFYNAIEANAAFSELREEELPSLIILDVLLTGPDGFTLLNELLSYPETSRIPVLLISSLNLGQMSLQSYNVRAILNKETFTPVDFVTKIKDILSPVTKTSSDNHLETTEVSNEESIPDRTPQTKEGNHA
;
A
#
# COMPACT_ATOMS: atom_id res chain seq x y z
N MET A 1 -44.97 -11.03 56.59
CA MET A 1 -45.27 -9.98 55.64
C MET A 1 -44.00 -9.65 54.91
N ASN A 2 -43.86 -10.18 53.67
CA ASN A 2 -42.63 -10.05 52.90
C ASN A 2 -43.01 -9.37 51.59
N GLN A 3 -42.64 -8.08 51.47
CA GLN A 3 -42.86 -7.35 50.23
C GLN A 3 -41.64 -7.52 49.32
N GLN A 4 -41.81 -8.28 48.26
CA GLN A 4 -40.82 -8.36 47.16
C GLN A 4 -41.02 -7.14 46.25
N SER A 5 -40.00 -6.29 46.18
CA SER A 5 -39.89 -5.21 45.21
C SER A 5 -39.62 -5.81 43.80
N LYS A 6 -40.61 -5.70 42.90
CA LYS A 6 -40.45 -5.97 41.48
C LYS A 6 -39.64 -4.87 40.85
N LYS A 7 -38.38 -5.15 40.45
CA LYS A 7 -37.60 -4.32 39.52
C LYS A 7 -38.22 -4.45 38.12
N SER A 8 -38.79 -3.38 37.64
CA SER A 8 -39.26 -3.24 36.25
C SER A 8 -38.03 -3.16 35.34
N LEU A 9 -37.86 -4.15 34.45
CA LEU A 9 -36.94 -4.05 33.33
C LEU A 9 -37.59 -3.15 32.27
N SER A 10 -37.04 -1.96 32.08
CA SER A 10 -37.38 -1.10 30.93
C SER A 10 -36.77 -1.73 29.67
N ILE A 11 -37.61 -2.19 28.76
CA ILE A 11 -37.23 -2.61 27.41
C ILE A 11 -36.97 -1.32 26.63
N VAL A 12 -35.69 -1.06 26.32
CA VAL A 12 -35.31 0.03 25.42
C VAL A 12 -35.71 -0.36 24.00
N SER A 13 -36.51 0.48 23.36
CA SER A 13 -37.00 0.26 21.98
C SER A 13 -35.85 0.39 20.98
N PRO A 14 -35.85 -0.42 19.87
CA PRO A 14 -34.75 -0.45 18.88
C PRO A 14 -34.61 0.81 18.00
N SER A 15 -35.31 1.89 18.27
CA SER A 15 -35.45 3.05 17.37
C SER A 15 -34.61 4.27 17.75
N GLU A 16 -33.65 4.18 18.69
CA GLU A 16 -32.85 5.33 19.12
C GLU A 16 -31.32 5.15 18.93
N ILE A 17 -30.89 4.36 17.96
CA ILE A 17 -29.47 4.42 17.57
C ILE A 17 -29.39 5.39 16.39
N SER A 18 -29.02 6.63 16.71
CA SER A 18 -28.75 7.66 15.72
C SER A 18 -27.49 7.25 14.90
N PRO A 19 -27.46 7.39 13.56
CA PRO A 19 -26.31 7.02 12.73
C PRO A 19 -25.02 7.82 13.02
N SER A 20 -25.07 8.77 13.94
CA SER A 20 -23.95 9.69 14.24
C SER A 20 -23.01 9.25 15.36
N GLU A 21 -23.17 8.04 15.96
CA GLU A 21 -22.35 7.59 17.09
C GLU A 21 -21.29 6.53 16.74
N ILE A 22 -21.14 6.18 15.46
CA ILE A 22 -19.99 5.33 15.06
C ILE A 22 -18.78 6.25 14.94
N SER A 23 -17.90 6.18 15.94
CA SER A 23 -16.61 6.88 15.87
C SER A 23 -15.83 6.45 14.62
N PRO A 24 -15.24 7.37 13.84
CA PRO A 24 -14.46 7.04 12.64
C PRO A 24 -13.27 6.09 12.89
N SER A 25 -12.94 5.84 14.16
CA SER A 25 -11.83 4.96 14.59
C SER A 25 -12.18 3.45 14.60
N GLU A 26 -13.44 3.07 14.33
CA GLU A 26 -13.88 1.66 14.38
C GLU A 26 -14.09 1.01 13.01
N ILE A 27 -13.95 1.76 11.91
CA ILE A 27 -14.12 1.18 10.57
C ILE A 27 -12.82 0.48 10.18
N VAL A 28 -12.79 -0.84 10.35
CA VAL A 28 -11.67 -1.66 9.87
C VAL A 28 -11.85 -1.89 8.37
N ARG A 29 -11.02 -1.23 7.56
CA ARG A 29 -11.03 -1.37 6.10
C ARG A 29 -10.48 -2.73 5.69
N PRO A 30 -11.11 -3.42 4.72
CA PRO A 30 -10.67 -4.74 4.29
C PRO A 30 -9.32 -4.71 3.56
N ILE A 31 -8.69 -5.90 3.43
CA ILE A 31 -7.64 -6.15 2.45
C ILE A 31 -8.27 -6.85 1.24
N PHE A 32 -7.95 -6.37 0.02
CA PHE A 32 -8.39 -7.03 -1.20
C PHE A 32 -7.25 -7.87 -1.77
N ILE A 33 -7.56 -9.13 -2.11
CA ILE A 33 -6.68 -10.02 -2.86
C ILE A 33 -7.25 -10.12 -4.28
N ILE A 34 -6.42 -9.88 -5.29
CA ILE A 34 -6.77 -10.01 -6.69
C ILE A 34 -5.77 -10.99 -7.31
N GLU A 35 -6.22 -12.23 -7.48
CA GLU A 35 -5.42 -13.39 -7.84
C GLU A 35 -6.32 -14.41 -8.53
N ASP A 36 -6.00 -14.82 -9.78
CA ASP A 36 -6.83 -15.73 -10.55
C ASP A 36 -6.60 -17.21 -10.21
N ASP A 37 -5.46 -17.53 -9.59
CA ASP A 37 -5.19 -18.86 -9.07
C ASP A 37 -5.78 -19.02 -7.67
N PRO A 38 -6.79 -19.90 -7.47
CA PRO A 38 -7.44 -20.08 -6.19
C PRO A 38 -6.52 -20.64 -5.09
N ASP A 39 -5.49 -21.42 -5.46
CA ASP A 39 -4.55 -22.01 -4.51
C ASP A 39 -3.67 -20.91 -3.90
N PHE A 40 -3.17 -19.98 -4.72
CA PHE A 40 -2.42 -18.81 -4.23
C PHE A 40 -3.32 -17.87 -3.43
N ALA A 41 -4.53 -17.60 -3.89
CA ALA A 41 -5.48 -16.76 -3.17
C ALA A 41 -5.78 -17.32 -1.77
N GLU A 42 -5.98 -18.65 -1.65
CA GLU A 42 -6.20 -19.32 -0.36
C GLU A 42 -4.98 -19.23 0.56
N ILE A 43 -3.76 -19.40 0.02
CA ILE A 43 -2.51 -19.27 0.77
C ILE A 43 -2.39 -17.86 1.36
N TYR A 44 -2.61 -16.81 0.55
CA TYR A 44 -2.56 -15.43 1.01
C TYR A 44 -3.62 -15.15 2.07
N GLN A 45 -4.85 -15.61 1.86
CA GLN A 45 -5.93 -15.46 2.81
C GLN A 45 -5.60 -16.11 4.17
N LYS A 46 -5.06 -17.33 4.17
CA LYS A 46 -4.65 -18.02 5.40
C LYS A 46 -3.58 -17.24 6.18
N HIS A 47 -2.57 -16.72 5.47
CA HIS A 47 -1.54 -15.90 6.12
C HIS A 47 -2.11 -14.62 6.71
N LEU A 48 -3.06 -13.98 6.03
CA LEU A 48 -3.74 -12.80 6.55
C LEU A 48 -4.58 -13.14 7.78
N GLN A 49 -5.38 -14.18 7.73
CA GLN A 49 -6.20 -14.62 8.87
C GLN A 49 -5.37 -14.96 10.12
N CYS A 50 -4.20 -15.58 9.93
CA CYS A 50 -3.32 -15.94 11.05
C CYS A 50 -2.60 -14.72 11.69
N ASN A 51 -2.33 -13.66 10.93
CA ASN A 51 -1.49 -12.55 11.38
C ASN A 51 -2.22 -11.22 11.52
N PHE A 52 -3.42 -11.09 10.91
CA PHE A 52 -4.24 -9.88 10.84
C PHE A 52 -5.72 -10.25 10.98
N SER A 53 -6.06 -11.07 11.98
CA SER A 53 -7.40 -11.66 12.17
C SER A 53 -8.54 -10.65 12.22
N GLU A 54 -8.27 -9.43 12.68
CA GLU A 54 -9.26 -8.35 12.80
C GLU A 54 -9.56 -7.65 11.46
N ILE A 55 -8.73 -7.88 10.42
CA ILE A 55 -8.89 -7.21 9.13
C ILE A 55 -9.68 -8.12 8.19
N PRO A 56 -10.87 -7.70 7.71
CA PRO A 56 -11.63 -8.46 6.73
C PRO A 56 -10.85 -8.63 5.42
N VAL A 57 -11.01 -9.77 4.76
CA VAL A 57 -10.36 -10.07 3.48
C VAL A 57 -11.43 -10.34 2.43
N ARG A 58 -11.31 -9.71 1.26
CA ARG A 58 -12.11 -10.01 0.06
C ARG A 58 -11.20 -10.51 -1.05
N ILE A 59 -11.64 -11.55 -1.76
CA ILE A 59 -10.90 -12.15 -2.88
C ILE A 59 -11.67 -11.88 -4.16
N PHE A 60 -10.93 -11.53 -5.22
CA PHE A 60 -11.39 -11.40 -6.58
C PHE A 60 -10.50 -12.25 -7.48
N TYR A 61 -11.10 -13.04 -8.34
CA TYR A 61 -10.37 -13.97 -9.20
C TYR A 61 -10.04 -13.39 -10.58
N ASN A 62 -10.37 -12.14 -10.84
CA ASN A 62 -9.99 -11.40 -12.04
C ASN A 62 -10.13 -9.90 -11.85
N ALA A 63 -9.47 -9.14 -12.75
CA ALA A 63 -9.49 -7.69 -12.72
C ALA A 63 -10.87 -7.07 -12.98
N ILE A 64 -11.75 -7.75 -13.74
CA ILE A 64 -13.09 -7.25 -14.07
C ILE A 64 -13.98 -7.25 -12.83
N GLU A 65 -13.99 -8.35 -12.07
CA GLU A 65 -14.73 -8.43 -10.80
C GLU A 65 -14.25 -7.40 -9.79
N ALA A 66 -12.92 -7.25 -9.66
CA ALA A 66 -12.33 -6.27 -8.78
C ALA A 66 -12.76 -4.85 -9.17
N ASN A 67 -12.65 -4.49 -10.45
CA ASN A 67 -13.01 -3.16 -10.93
C ASN A 67 -14.52 -2.87 -10.76
N ALA A 68 -15.38 -3.85 -11.01
CA ALA A 68 -16.82 -3.71 -10.76
C ALA A 68 -17.09 -3.43 -9.26
N ALA A 69 -16.42 -4.17 -8.37
CA ALA A 69 -16.54 -3.94 -6.94
C ALA A 69 -16.09 -2.53 -6.52
N PHE A 70 -14.96 -2.03 -7.04
CA PHE A 70 -14.50 -0.66 -6.74
C PHE A 70 -15.52 0.40 -7.15
N SER A 71 -16.24 0.19 -8.26
CA SER A 71 -17.25 1.13 -8.75
C SER A 71 -18.51 1.23 -7.86
N GLU A 72 -18.76 0.23 -7.01
CA GLU A 72 -19.92 0.14 -6.12
C GLU A 72 -19.62 0.57 -4.69
N LEU A 73 -18.31 0.66 -4.31
CA LEU A 73 -17.89 0.96 -2.95
C LEU A 73 -17.91 2.46 -2.66
N ARG A 74 -18.33 2.82 -1.46
CA ARG A 74 -18.13 4.15 -0.91
C ARG A 74 -16.69 4.30 -0.41
N GLU A 75 -16.22 5.52 -0.23
CA GLU A 75 -14.84 5.82 0.18
C GLU A 75 -14.44 5.12 1.49
N GLU A 76 -15.35 5.02 2.45
CA GLU A 76 -15.14 4.34 3.73
C GLU A 76 -15.05 2.80 3.62
N GLU A 77 -15.54 2.23 2.50
CA GLU A 77 -15.54 0.78 2.22
C GLU A 77 -14.34 0.35 1.38
N LEU A 78 -13.57 1.30 0.87
CA LEU A 78 -12.36 1.03 0.10
C LEU A 78 -11.33 0.26 0.94
N PRO A 79 -10.54 -0.64 0.32
CA PRO A 79 -9.57 -1.44 1.07
C PRO A 79 -8.44 -0.60 1.65
N SER A 80 -7.87 -1.08 2.75
CA SER A 80 -6.64 -0.53 3.35
C SER A 80 -5.38 -0.95 2.60
N LEU A 81 -5.46 -2.04 1.82
CA LEU A 81 -4.38 -2.61 1.02
C LEU A 81 -4.96 -3.46 -0.11
N ILE A 82 -4.35 -3.37 -1.28
CA ILE A 82 -4.57 -4.30 -2.40
C ILE A 82 -3.35 -5.21 -2.52
N ILE A 83 -3.57 -6.53 -2.51
CA ILE A 83 -2.59 -7.54 -2.89
C ILE A 83 -2.98 -7.98 -4.30
N LEU A 84 -2.08 -7.74 -5.26
CA LEU A 84 -2.39 -7.89 -6.68
C LEU A 84 -1.36 -8.76 -7.38
N ASP A 85 -1.83 -9.83 -8.03
CA ASP A 85 -1.04 -10.47 -9.07
C ASP A 85 -1.04 -9.62 -10.34
N VAL A 86 0.13 -9.56 -10.99
CA VAL A 86 0.28 -8.88 -12.28
C VAL A 86 -0.20 -9.77 -13.42
N LEU A 87 0.00 -11.10 -13.31
CA LEU A 87 -0.31 -12.07 -14.36
C LEU A 87 -1.73 -12.65 -14.19
N LEU A 88 -2.74 -11.82 -14.32
CA LEU A 88 -4.13 -12.27 -14.27
C LEU A 88 -4.60 -12.78 -15.64
N THR A 89 -5.53 -13.74 -15.62
CA THR A 89 -6.26 -14.17 -16.82
C THR A 89 -7.20 -13.07 -17.30
N GLY A 90 -7.10 -12.68 -18.56
CA GLY A 90 -7.88 -11.58 -19.15
C GLY A 90 -7.15 -10.24 -19.03
N PRO A 91 -7.81 -9.15 -18.57
CA PRO A 91 -7.12 -7.90 -18.28
C PRO A 91 -6.10 -8.11 -17.16
N ASP A 92 -4.83 -7.77 -17.44
CA ASP A 92 -3.74 -7.96 -16.49
C ASP A 92 -3.77 -6.98 -15.31
N GLY A 93 -2.91 -7.21 -14.31
CA GLY A 93 -2.81 -6.37 -13.15
C GLY A 93 -2.43 -4.92 -13.46
N PHE A 94 -1.67 -4.66 -14.53
CA PHE A 94 -1.35 -3.29 -14.94
C PHE A 94 -2.56 -2.55 -15.50
N THR A 95 -3.44 -3.24 -16.21
CA THR A 95 -4.71 -2.67 -16.66
C THR A 95 -5.54 -2.23 -15.46
N LEU A 96 -5.65 -3.06 -14.42
CA LEU A 96 -6.35 -2.69 -13.18
C LEU A 96 -5.66 -1.52 -12.47
N LEU A 97 -4.33 -1.49 -12.38
CA LEU A 97 -3.60 -0.38 -11.77
C LEU A 97 -3.88 0.96 -12.49
N ASN A 98 -3.97 0.95 -13.82
CA ASN A 98 -4.33 2.15 -14.59
C ASN A 98 -5.76 2.62 -14.29
N GLU A 99 -6.71 1.68 -14.14
CA GLU A 99 -8.08 2.02 -13.74
C GLU A 99 -8.11 2.64 -12.34
N LEU A 100 -7.44 2.02 -11.36
CA LEU A 100 -7.35 2.54 -9.99
C LEU A 100 -6.70 3.93 -9.93
N LEU A 101 -5.71 4.20 -10.79
CA LEU A 101 -5.04 5.49 -10.88
C LEU A 101 -5.97 6.59 -11.42
N SER A 102 -6.99 6.21 -12.20
CA SER A 102 -7.91 7.17 -12.84
C SER A 102 -8.85 7.87 -11.86
N TYR A 103 -8.99 7.37 -10.63
CA TYR A 103 -9.86 7.95 -9.61
C TYR A 103 -9.05 8.34 -8.36
N PRO A 104 -9.23 9.57 -7.84
CA PRO A 104 -8.46 10.08 -6.69
C PRO A 104 -8.56 9.21 -5.44
N GLU A 105 -9.70 8.58 -5.21
CA GLU A 105 -9.99 7.76 -4.03
C GLU A 105 -9.21 6.44 -4.08
N THR A 106 -9.22 5.75 -5.23
CA THR A 106 -8.55 4.47 -5.41
C THR A 106 -7.05 4.61 -5.66
N SER A 107 -6.60 5.72 -6.26
CA SER A 107 -5.18 5.98 -6.51
C SER A 107 -4.32 6.07 -5.24
N ARG A 108 -4.95 6.32 -4.08
CA ARG A 108 -4.29 6.42 -2.77
C ARG A 108 -4.16 5.10 -2.05
N ILE A 109 -4.84 4.06 -2.52
CA ILE A 109 -4.80 2.75 -1.88
C ILE A 109 -3.41 2.13 -2.09
N PRO A 110 -2.71 1.72 -1.02
CA PRO A 110 -1.42 1.08 -1.17
C PRO A 110 -1.56 -0.29 -1.85
N VAL A 111 -0.60 -0.63 -2.71
CA VAL A 111 -0.57 -1.89 -3.44
C VAL A 111 0.68 -2.69 -3.10
N LEU A 112 0.50 -3.96 -2.76
CA LEU A 112 1.52 -4.99 -2.73
C LEU A 112 1.39 -5.82 -4.02
N LEU A 113 2.35 -5.71 -4.94
CA LEU A 113 2.39 -6.56 -6.11
C LEU A 113 3.02 -7.91 -5.79
N ILE A 114 2.44 -8.97 -6.30
CA ILE A 114 3.02 -10.31 -6.26
C ILE A 114 3.06 -10.82 -7.70
N SER A 115 4.23 -11.22 -8.20
CA SER A 115 4.36 -11.65 -9.59
C SER A 115 5.55 -12.56 -9.79
N SER A 116 5.44 -13.48 -10.76
CA SER A 116 6.59 -14.26 -11.26
C SER A 116 7.48 -13.46 -12.22
N LEU A 117 7.04 -12.27 -12.65
CA LEU A 117 7.83 -11.38 -13.50
C LEU A 117 8.87 -10.63 -12.71
N ASN A 118 10.02 -10.35 -13.34
CA ASN A 118 11.02 -9.45 -12.81
C ASN A 118 10.61 -7.99 -13.08
N LEU A 119 9.96 -7.35 -12.11
CA LEU A 119 9.44 -5.99 -12.20
C LEU A 119 10.45 -4.92 -11.75
N GLY A 120 11.68 -5.32 -11.39
CA GLY A 120 12.68 -4.42 -10.79
C GLY A 120 13.14 -3.23 -11.64
N GLN A 121 12.88 -3.25 -12.95
CA GLN A 121 13.21 -2.16 -13.88
C GLN A 121 12.01 -1.27 -14.24
N MET A 122 10.83 -1.58 -13.75
CA MET A 122 9.61 -0.82 -14.07
C MET A 122 9.41 0.33 -13.08
N SER A 123 9.06 1.52 -13.61
CA SER A 123 8.68 2.66 -12.77
C SER A 123 7.24 2.49 -12.28
N LEU A 124 7.06 1.95 -11.08
CA LEU A 124 5.76 1.66 -10.49
C LEU A 124 5.33 2.69 -9.42
N GLN A 125 6.12 3.75 -9.25
CA GLN A 125 5.89 4.76 -8.20
C GLN A 125 4.56 5.51 -8.36
N SER A 126 4.10 5.70 -9.60
CA SER A 126 2.82 6.38 -9.90
C SER A 126 1.59 5.58 -9.44
N TYR A 127 1.71 4.26 -9.30
CA TYR A 127 0.61 3.36 -8.96
C TYR A 127 0.43 3.13 -7.45
N ASN A 128 1.11 3.90 -6.60
CA ASN A 128 1.14 3.69 -5.16
C ASN A 128 1.57 2.26 -4.74
N VAL A 129 2.41 1.62 -5.56
CA VAL A 129 3.02 0.33 -5.24
C VAL A 129 4.03 0.52 -4.12
N ARG A 130 3.79 -0.12 -2.99
CA ARG A 130 4.61 0.00 -1.77
C ARG A 130 5.64 -1.11 -1.65
N ALA A 131 5.35 -2.28 -2.20
CA ALA A 131 6.28 -3.39 -2.23
C ALA A 131 5.97 -4.32 -3.41
N ILE A 132 6.97 -5.10 -3.78
CA ILE A 132 6.88 -6.15 -4.80
C ILE A 132 7.46 -7.42 -4.20
N LEU A 133 6.74 -8.53 -4.33
CA LEU A 133 7.19 -9.86 -3.97
C LEU A 133 7.25 -10.73 -5.24
N ASN A 134 8.29 -11.54 -5.36
CA ASN A 134 8.39 -12.52 -6.43
C ASN A 134 7.71 -13.82 -5.99
N LYS A 135 6.70 -14.30 -6.78
CA LYS A 135 5.90 -15.51 -6.46
C LYS A 135 6.74 -16.76 -6.20
N GLU A 136 7.91 -16.88 -6.86
CA GLU A 136 8.74 -18.08 -6.78
C GLU A 136 9.69 -18.09 -5.58
N THR A 137 10.00 -16.91 -5.01
CA THR A 137 11.08 -16.81 -4.02
C THR A 137 10.68 -16.22 -2.68
N PHE A 138 9.53 -15.50 -2.59
CA PHE A 138 9.13 -14.92 -1.31
C PHE A 138 8.73 -15.99 -0.29
N THR A 139 9.02 -15.72 0.97
CA THR A 139 8.60 -16.57 2.08
C THR A 139 7.35 -16.03 2.78
N PRO A 140 6.62 -16.86 3.55
CA PRO A 140 5.51 -16.37 4.39
C PRO A 140 5.90 -15.23 5.32
N VAL A 141 7.14 -15.21 5.79
CA VAL A 141 7.67 -14.15 6.66
C VAL A 141 7.81 -12.84 5.87
N ASP A 142 8.32 -12.91 4.64
CA ASP A 142 8.43 -11.72 3.77
C ASP A 142 7.06 -11.12 3.49
N PHE A 143 6.08 -11.96 3.17
CA PHE A 143 4.70 -11.55 2.93
C PHE A 143 4.10 -10.79 4.12
N VAL A 144 4.15 -11.40 5.31
CA VAL A 144 3.60 -10.79 6.53
C VAL A 144 4.35 -9.51 6.91
N THR A 145 5.68 -9.50 6.77
CA THR A 145 6.50 -8.33 7.09
C THR A 145 6.16 -7.14 6.19
N LYS A 146 6.08 -7.37 4.86
CA LYS A 146 5.72 -6.30 3.91
C LYS A 146 4.34 -5.72 4.18
N ILE A 147 3.36 -6.56 4.52
CA ILE A 147 2.01 -6.09 4.87
C ILE A 147 2.02 -5.27 6.16
N LYS A 148 2.75 -5.71 7.20
CA LYS A 148 2.91 -4.93 8.43
C LYS A 148 3.54 -3.57 8.16
N ASP A 149 4.60 -3.52 7.35
CA ASP A 149 5.27 -2.27 6.99
C ASP A 149 4.32 -1.31 6.25
N ILE A 150 3.51 -1.84 5.33
CA ILE A 150 2.55 -1.04 4.55
C ILE A 150 1.41 -0.51 5.42
N LEU A 151 0.86 -1.33 6.31
CA LEU A 151 -0.27 -0.98 7.16
C LEU A 151 0.12 -0.19 8.41
N SER A 152 1.43 -0.16 8.75
CA SER A 152 1.90 0.65 9.89
C SER A 152 1.70 2.14 9.62
N PRO A 153 1.17 2.91 10.57
CA PRO A 153 1.09 4.35 10.42
C PRO A 153 2.52 4.90 10.22
N VAL A 154 2.71 5.69 9.16
CA VAL A 154 3.98 6.38 8.92
C VAL A 154 4.19 7.37 10.08
N THR A 155 4.92 6.96 11.10
CA THR A 155 5.51 7.90 12.04
C THR A 155 6.54 8.69 11.22
N LYS A 156 6.21 9.94 10.88
CA LYS A 156 7.17 10.90 10.34
C LYS A 156 8.22 11.13 11.40
N THR A 157 9.23 10.28 11.45
CA THR A 157 10.49 10.61 12.07
C THR A 157 11.15 11.64 11.16
N SER A 158 10.98 12.90 11.51
CA SER A 158 11.81 14.00 11.02
C SER A 158 13.24 13.68 11.47
N SER A 159 13.98 12.96 10.66
CA SER A 159 15.43 12.93 10.77
C SER A 159 15.91 14.22 10.12
N ASP A 160 15.89 15.31 10.91
CA ASP A 160 16.74 16.46 10.68
C ASP A 160 18.19 15.98 10.77
N ASN A 161 18.71 15.53 9.65
CA ASN A 161 20.15 15.47 9.46
C ASN A 161 20.66 16.91 9.36
N HIS A 162 21.03 17.43 10.52
CA HIS A 162 21.88 18.59 10.65
C HIS A 162 23.22 18.23 9.96
N LEU A 163 23.35 18.60 8.69
CA LEU A 163 24.64 18.63 8.01
C LEU A 163 25.46 19.75 8.66
N GLU A 164 26.31 19.38 9.60
CA GLU A 164 27.46 20.21 9.99
C GLU A 164 28.36 20.36 8.75
N THR A 165 28.27 21.53 8.13
CA THR A 165 29.26 22.00 7.18
C THR A 165 30.52 22.38 7.98
N THR A 166 31.46 21.48 8.09
CA THR A 166 32.85 21.85 8.41
C THR A 166 33.44 22.56 7.20
N GLU A 167 33.52 23.88 7.31
CA GLU A 167 34.35 24.71 6.43
C GLU A 167 35.82 24.30 6.66
N VAL A 168 36.43 23.66 5.66
CA VAL A 168 37.87 23.55 5.53
C VAL A 168 38.31 24.59 4.54
N SER A 169 38.80 25.71 5.09
CA SER A 169 39.57 26.70 4.36
C SER A 169 40.94 26.11 3.95
N ASN A 170 41.13 25.88 2.66
CA ASN A 170 42.46 25.76 2.07
C ASN A 170 42.57 26.74 0.92
N GLU A 171 43.25 27.85 1.23
CA GLU A 171 43.94 28.67 0.25
C GLU A 171 45.07 27.87 -0.36
N GLU A 172 45.01 27.60 -1.65
CA GLU A 172 46.21 27.26 -2.43
C GLU A 172 46.15 27.94 -3.79
N SER A 173 47.18 28.74 -3.98
CA SER A 173 47.53 29.65 -5.06
C SER A 173 47.54 28.99 -6.45
N ILE A 174 46.96 29.70 -7.42
CA ILE A 174 47.01 29.42 -8.85
C ILE A 174 48.34 29.89 -9.44
N PRO A 175 49.10 29.07 -10.14
CA PRO A 175 50.17 29.59 -11.02
C PRO A 175 49.62 29.85 -12.42
N ASP A 176 49.81 31.11 -12.83
CA ASP A 176 49.68 31.65 -14.17
C ASP A 176 50.45 30.77 -15.20
N ARG A 177 49.78 30.33 -16.26
CA ARG A 177 50.36 29.87 -17.52
C ARG A 177 49.66 30.43 -18.72
N THR A 178 50.25 31.48 -19.22
CA THR A 178 50.08 32.05 -20.58
C THR A 178 50.18 30.99 -21.70
N PRO A 179 49.36 31.05 -22.76
CA PRO A 179 49.51 30.17 -23.91
C PRO A 179 50.56 30.70 -24.87
N GLN A 180 51.55 29.89 -25.18
CA GLN A 180 52.45 30.15 -26.30
C GLN A 180 51.88 29.60 -27.60
N THR A 181 51.59 30.49 -28.50
CA THR A 181 51.41 30.24 -29.93
C THR A 181 52.69 29.72 -30.56
N LYS A 182 52.63 28.64 -31.32
CA LYS A 182 53.62 28.28 -32.37
C LYS A 182 52.87 27.98 -33.67
N GLU A 183 53.02 28.91 -34.56
CA GLU A 183 52.92 28.72 -36.01
C GLU A 183 54.04 27.83 -36.53
N GLY A 184 53.83 27.24 -37.69
CA GLY A 184 54.87 26.60 -38.53
C GLY A 184 54.37 25.28 -39.07
N ASN A 185 53.87 25.14 -40.22
CA ASN A 185 54.31 25.36 -41.61
C ASN A 185 54.89 24.05 -42.21
N HIS A 186 54.34 23.70 -43.38
CA HIS A 186 54.84 22.86 -44.48
C HIS A 186 54.93 21.31 -44.28
N ALA A 187 54.22 20.56 -45.08
CA ALA A 187 54.39 20.18 -46.48
C ALA A 187 53.25 19.26 -46.92
#